data_dac45db3e23c3e42bfab4b55b2a1879a
#
_entry.id   dac45db3e23c3e42bfab4b55b2a1879a
#
_cell.length_a   1.000
_cell.length_b   1.000
_cell.length_c   1.000
_cell.angle_alpha   90.00
_cell.angle_beta   90.00
_cell.angle_gamma   90.00
#
_symmetry.space_group_name_H-M   'P 1'
#
loop_
_entity.id
_entity.type
_entity.pdbx_description
1 polymer ?
#
loop_
_entity_poly.entity_id
_entity_poly.type
_entity_poly.pdbx_seq_one_letter_code
_entity_poly.pdbx_strand_id
1 'polypeptide(L)'
;MVRIFSMFLVGLCFLLAASLPLRAQQPSGASLTDAQKDGRRIFQQRCAVCHTLPTVVSKRYGPALYKEIVEDNEDNIRDAIVEGREGLMPGFKYGLSRAEIDSIIEYLKTVNRPARPKNNPNQKEGTPSNAGE
;
A
#
# COMPACT_ATOMS: atom_id res chain seq x y z
N MET A 1 -43.93 11.25 49.69
CA MET A 1 -43.75 10.07 48.75
C MET A 1 -43.32 10.47 47.35
N VAL A 2 -43.73 11.59 46.78
CA VAL A 2 -43.40 12.00 45.40
C VAL A 2 -41.88 12.27 45.17
N ARG A 3 -41.17 12.80 46.17
CA ARG A 3 -39.73 13.15 46.05
C ARG A 3 -38.79 11.95 46.02
N ILE A 4 -39.14 10.83 46.63
CA ILE A 4 -38.33 9.62 46.66
C ILE A 4 -38.44 8.88 45.31
N PHE A 5 -39.62 8.90 44.70
CA PHE A 5 -39.84 8.29 43.37
C PHE A 5 -39.06 9.01 42.26
N SER A 6 -38.92 10.33 42.37
CA SER A 6 -38.16 11.13 41.39
C SER A 6 -36.66 10.84 41.42
N MET A 7 -36.08 10.59 42.61
CA MET A 7 -34.65 10.23 42.72
C MET A 7 -34.33 8.83 42.18
N PHE A 8 -35.27 7.89 42.34
CA PHE A 8 -35.10 6.53 41.78
C PHE A 8 -35.17 6.52 40.24
N LEU A 9 -36.03 7.37 39.65
CA LEU A 9 -36.18 7.43 38.19
C LEU A 9 -34.93 8.04 37.52
N VAL A 10 -34.32 9.06 38.15
CA VAL A 10 -33.07 9.69 37.64
C VAL A 10 -31.88 8.74 37.78
N GLY A 11 -31.80 7.97 38.86
CA GLY A 11 -30.74 6.99 39.07
C GLY A 11 -30.80 5.82 38.06
N LEU A 12 -32.01 5.37 37.71
CA LEU A 12 -32.20 4.29 36.74
C LEU A 12 -31.83 4.70 35.30
N CYS A 13 -32.10 5.96 34.92
CA CYS A 13 -31.67 6.49 33.61
C CYS A 13 -30.14 6.58 33.47
N PHE A 14 -29.41 6.87 34.58
CA PHE A 14 -27.95 6.96 34.54
C PHE A 14 -27.26 5.59 34.40
N LEU A 15 -27.88 4.54 34.95
CA LEU A 15 -27.35 3.16 34.85
C LEU A 15 -27.55 2.53 33.46
N LEU A 16 -28.54 2.98 32.69
CA LEU A 16 -28.81 2.47 31.33
C LEU A 16 -27.95 3.14 30.25
N ALA A 17 -27.31 4.29 30.53
CA ALA A 17 -26.47 5.00 29.60
C ALA A 17 -25.05 4.44 29.50
N ALA A 18 -24.63 3.52 30.37
CA ALA A 18 -23.25 3.02 30.44
C ALA A 18 -22.97 1.78 29.56
N SER A 19 -23.95 1.30 28.81
CA SER A 19 -23.81 0.09 27.99
C SER A 19 -23.84 0.34 26.48
N LEU A 20 -23.46 1.54 26.03
CA LEU A 20 -23.16 1.73 24.60
C LEU A 20 -21.81 1.07 24.32
N PRO A 21 -21.76 -0.02 23.50
CA PRO A 21 -20.48 -0.56 23.06
C PRO A 21 -19.78 0.55 22.28
N LEU A 22 -18.58 0.91 22.72
CA LEU A 22 -17.68 1.76 21.97
C LEU A 22 -17.37 0.99 20.66
N ARG A 23 -18.21 1.20 19.68
CA ARG A 23 -17.97 0.65 18.33
C ARG A 23 -16.76 1.37 17.80
N ALA A 24 -15.59 0.75 18.00
CA ALA A 24 -14.37 1.17 17.34
C ALA A 24 -14.70 1.30 15.86
N GLN A 25 -14.69 2.51 15.34
CA GLN A 25 -14.79 2.76 13.91
C GLN A 25 -13.56 2.12 13.28
N GLN A 26 -13.73 0.88 12.78
CA GLN A 26 -12.74 0.29 11.89
C GLN A 26 -12.66 1.20 10.67
N PRO A 27 -11.49 1.74 10.36
CA PRO A 27 -11.32 2.44 9.10
C PRO A 27 -11.70 1.45 7.99
N SER A 28 -12.65 1.83 7.15
CA SER A 28 -13.09 1.10 5.96
C SER A 28 -12.02 1.20 4.87
N GLY A 29 -10.94 0.49 5.07
CA GLY A 29 -9.82 0.21 4.20
C GLY A 29 -9.04 -0.89 4.90
N ALA A 30 -8.78 -2.02 4.24
CA ALA A 30 -8.00 -3.09 4.83
C ALA A 30 -6.70 -2.50 5.37
N SER A 31 -6.56 -2.47 6.70
CA SER A 31 -5.35 -1.94 7.33
C SER A 31 -4.20 -2.85 6.94
N LEU A 32 -3.10 -2.26 6.47
CA LEU A 32 -1.88 -3.00 6.15
C LEU A 32 -1.44 -3.84 7.34
N THR A 33 -0.99 -5.06 7.08
CA THR A 33 -0.30 -5.89 8.08
C THR A 33 1.01 -5.22 8.52
N ASP A 34 1.62 -5.65 9.60
CA ASP A 34 2.87 -5.06 10.06
C ASP A 34 4.00 -5.29 9.04
N ALA A 35 4.07 -6.48 8.41
CA ALA A 35 5.00 -6.73 7.31
C ALA A 35 4.79 -5.75 6.13
N GLN A 36 3.53 -5.49 5.74
CA GLN A 36 3.21 -4.54 4.68
C GLN A 36 3.55 -3.09 5.05
N LYS A 37 3.38 -2.71 6.32
CA LYS A 37 3.80 -1.38 6.82
C LYS A 37 5.32 -1.21 6.74
N ASP A 38 6.07 -2.22 7.18
CA ASP A 38 7.52 -2.22 7.09
C ASP A 38 7.99 -2.20 5.63
N GLY A 39 7.40 -3.02 4.77
CA GLY A 39 7.65 -3.02 3.34
C GLY A 39 7.40 -1.66 2.70
N ARG A 40 6.29 -1.00 3.05
CA ARG A 40 5.97 0.36 2.60
C ARG A 40 7.03 1.36 3.02
N ARG A 41 7.47 1.30 4.27
CA ARG A 41 8.51 2.20 4.81
C ARG A 41 9.83 2.02 4.05
N ILE A 42 10.27 0.78 3.86
CA ILE A 42 11.52 0.47 3.14
C ILE A 42 11.42 0.89 1.68
N PHE A 43 10.31 0.57 1.01
CA PHE A 43 10.05 0.97 -0.37
C PHE A 43 10.13 2.48 -0.56
N GLN A 44 9.47 3.25 0.31
CA GLN A 44 9.50 4.71 0.25
C GLN A 44 10.90 5.29 0.41
N GLN A 45 11.73 4.68 1.26
CA GLN A 45 13.07 5.17 1.54
C GLN A 45 14.10 4.81 0.46
N ARG A 46 13.95 3.66 -0.21
CA ARG A 46 15.02 3.09 -1.05
C ARG A 46 14.62 2.87 -2.51
N CYS A 47 13.33 2.71 -2.80
CA CYS A 47 12.85 2.31 -4.12
C CYS A 47 12.02 3.40 -4.80
N ALA A 48 11.25 4.17 -4.02
CA ALA A 48 10.28 5.14 -4.54
C ALA A 48 10.91 6.22 -5.42
N VAL A 49 12.16 6.59 -5.17
CA VAL A 49 12.88 7.59 -5.99
C VAL A 49 12.90 7.24 -7.48
N CYS A 50 12.93 5.93 -7.81
CA CYS A 50 12.94 5.44 -9.18
C CYS A 50 11.59 4.81 -9.61
N HIS A 51 10.86 4.22 -8.67
CA HIS A 51 9.68 3.38 -8.96
C HIS A 51 8.32 4.04 -8.68
N THR A 52 8.28 5.28 -8.21
CA THR A 52 7.02 6.02 -8.10
C THR A 52 6.62 6.63 -9.46
N LEU A 53 5.32 6.93 -9.57
CA LEU A 53 4.84 7.67 -10.74
C LEU A 53 5.57 9.02 -10.86
N PRO A 54 5.89 9.45 -12.09
CA PRO A 54 6.54 10.74 -12.29
C PRO A 54 5.61 11.85 -11.80
N THR A 55 6.16 12.68 -10.90
CA THR A 55 5.58 13.97 -10.54
C THR A 55 6.23 15.06 -11.37
N VAL A 56 5.76 16.30 -11.24
CA VAL A 56 6.35 17.47 -11.93
C VAL A 56 7.86 17.64 -11.63
N VAL A 57 8.32 17.09 -10.51
CA VAL A 57 9.69 17.29 -9.99
C VAL A 57 10.58 16.06 -10.16
N SER A 58 10.03 14.87 -10.35
CA SER A 58 10.83 13.62 -10.41
C SER A 58 10.76 12.98 -11.79
N LYS A 59 11.94 12.63 -12.34
CA LYS A 59 12.04 11.75 -13.51
C LYS A 59 12.05 10.30 -13.01
N ARG A 60 11.08 9.50 -13.46
CA ARG A 60 11.06 8.07 -13.16
C ARG A 60 12.12 7.36 -13.98
N TYR A 61 12.93 6.54 -13.33
CA TYR A 61 13.95 5.70 -13.98
C TYR A 61 13.55 4.24 -14.08
N GLY A 62 12.64 3.76 -13.23
CA GLY A 62 12.15 2.38 -13.20
C GLY A 62 10.67 2.26 -13.58
N PRO A 63 10.18 1.03 -13.86
CA PRO A 63 8.76 0.78 -14.08
C PRO A 63 7.95 1.09 -12.82
N ALA A 64 6.69 1.50 -13.01
CA ALA A 64 5.74 1.58 -11.90
C ALA A 64 5.43 0.16 -11.41
N LEU A 65 5.53 -0.05 -10.09
CA LEU A 65 5.24 -1.34 -9.47
C LEU A 65 3.86 -1.28 -8.82
N TYR A 66 3.02 -2.25 -9.16
CA TYR A 66 1.67 -2.41 -8.64
C TYR A 66 1.30 -3.89 -8.62
N LYS A 67 0.22 -4.22 -7.92
CA LYS A 67 -0.19 -5.57 -7.54
C LYS A 67 -0.07 -6.58 -8.69
N GLU A 68 -0.69 -6.31 -9.84
CA GLU A 68 -0.77 -7.26 -10.96
C GLU A 68 0.62 -7.61 -11.53
N ILE A 69 1.53 -6.63 -11.63
CA ILE A 69 2.90 -6.89 -12.08
C ILE A 69 3.66 -7.76 -11.08
N VAL A 70 3.40 -7.55 -9.78
CA VAL A 70 4.14 -8.23 -8.72
C VAL A 70 3.67 -9.67 -8.56
N GLU A 71 2.35 -9.92 -8.56
CA GLU A 71 1.76 -11.26 -8.40
C GLU A 71 2.18 -12.19 -9.55
N ASP A 72 2.27 -11.68 -10.78
CA ASP A 72 2.67 -12.48 -11.94
C ASP A 72 4.19 -12.72 -12.03
N ASN A 73 5.02 -11.95 -11.30
CA ASN A 73 6.48 -11.94 -11.48
C ASN A 73 7.26 -11.90 -10.15
N GLU A 74 6.74 -12.46 -9.07
CA GLU A 74 7.32 -12.31 -7.73
C GLU A 74 8.80 -12.72 -7.66
N ASP A 75 9.17 -13.87 -8.22
CA ASP A 75 10.54 -14.36 -8.19
C ASP A 75 11.49 -13.45 -8.97
N ASN A 76 11.08 -13.00 -10.16
CA ASN A 76 11.88 -12.08 -10.98
C ASN A 76 12.07 -10.72 -10.30
N ILE A 77 11.07 -10.25 -9.53
CA ILE A 77 11.16 -9.02 -8.77
C ILE A 77 12.09 -9.20 -7.58
N ARG A 78 11.99 -10.32 -6.89
CA ARG A 78 12.91 -10.70 -5.82
C ARG A 78 14.35 -10.71 -6.29
N ASP A 79 14.64 -11.39 -7.39
CA ASP A 79 15.96 -11.44 -7.99
C ASP A 79 16.45 -10.06 -8.41
N ALA A 80 15.56 -9.23 -8.97
CA ALA A 80 15.90 -7.86 -9.31
C ALA A 80 16.24 -7.00 -8.09
N ILE A 81 15.59 -7.21 -6.96
CA ILE A 81 15.93 -6.51 -5.71
C ILE A 81 17.28 -7.02 -5.18
N VAL A 82 17.52 -8.31 -5.19
CA VAL A 82 18.75 -8.92 -4.65
C VAL A 82 19.97 -8.53 -5.51
N GLU A 83 19.93 -8.83 -6.78
CA GLU A 83 21.08 -8.70 -7.68
C GLU A 83 21.15 -7.35 -8.40
N GLY A 84 20.02 -6.62 -8.49
CA GLY A 84 19.94 -5.41 -9.28
C GLY A 84 19.76 -5.67 -10.78
N ARG A 85 19.90 -4.60 -11.56
CA ARG A 85 19.97 -4.64 -13.03
C ARG A 85 21.11 -3.72 -13.45
N GLU A 86 22.09 -4.27 -14.13
CA GLU A 86 23.32 -3.55 -14.51
C GLU A 86 23.03 -2.21 -15.19
N GLY A 87 23.62 -1.15 -14.67
CA GLY A 87 23.43 0.21 -15.18
C GLY A 87 22.06 0.86 -14.93
N LEU A 88 21.08 0.11 -14.40
CA LEU A 88 19.69 0.57 -14.23
C LEU A 88 19.21 0.59 -12.78
N MET A 89 19.46 -0.47 -12.02
CA MET A 89 18.98 -0.64 -10.66
C MET A 89 20.08 -1.27 -9.78
N PRO A 90 20.42 -0.67 -8.64
CA PRO A 90 21.38 -1.28 -7.72
C PRO A 90 20.83 -2.55 -7.09
N GLY A 91 21.69 -3.52 -6.80
CA GLY A 91 21.35 -4.70 -6.01
C GLY A 91 21.40 -4.40 -4.51
N PHE A 92 20.50 -5.03 -3.76
CA PHE A 92 20.34 -4.80 -2.31
C PHE A 92 20.73 -6.00 -1.45
N LYS A 93 21.34 -7.05 -2.00
CA LYS A 93 21.70 -8.27 -1.27
C LYS A 93 22.53 -8.05 0.01
N TYR A 94 23.29 -6.98 0.08
CA TYR A 94 24.06 -6.61 1.26
C TYR A 94 23.41 -5.51 2.11
N GLY A 95 22.36 -4.88 1.61
CA GLY A 95 21.69 -3.74 2.26
C GLY A 95 20.29 -4.02 2.77
N LEU A 96 19.73 -5.17 2.43
CA LEU A 96 18.41 -5.64 2.87
C LEU A 96 18.50 -7.11 3.24
N SER A 97 17.88 -7.47 4.36
CA SER A 97 17.65 -8.87 4.73
C SER A 97 16.56 -9.49 3.86
N ARG A 98 16.51 -10.83 3.81
CA ARG A 98 15.45 -11.56 3.11
C ARG A 98 14.06 -11.16 3.61
N ALA A 99 13.88 -11.03 4.93
CA ALA A 99 12.61 -10.64 5.53
C ALA A 99 12.16 -9.23 5.11
N GLU A 100 13.10 -8.29 4.97
CA GLU A 100 12.79 -6.95 4.47
C GLU A 100 12.39 -6.97 2.99
N ILE A 101 13.03 -7.80 2.18
CA ILE A 101 12.66 -8.00 0.77
C ILE A 101 11.26 -8.62 0.68
N ASP A 102 10.96 -9.64 1.49
CA ASP A 102 9.62 -10.23 1.57
C ASP A 102 8.57 -9.19 1.96
N SER A 103 8.88 -8.34 2.94
CA SER A 103 8.00 -7.25 3.36
C SER A 103 7.72 -6.23 2.25
N ILE A 104 8.74 -5.88 1.45
CA ILE A 104 8.57 -5.01 0.28
C ILE A 104 7.60 -5.64 -0.73
N ILE A 105 7.77 -6.91 -1.04
CA ILE A 105 6.92 -7.65 -1.98
C ILE A 105 5.48 -7.69 -1.47
N GLU A 106 5.28 -8.01 -0.20
CA GLU A 106 3.96 -8.01 0.43
C GLU A 106 3.29 -6.63 0.40
N TYR A 107 4.05 -5.56 0.59
CA TYR A 107 3.52 -4.21 0.41
C TYR A 107 3.11 -3.94 -1.04
N LEU A 108 3.94 -4.29 -2.02
CA LEU A 108 3.67 -4.04 -3.43
C LEU A 108 2.41 -4.78 -3.92
N LYS A 109 2.07 -5.94 -3.37
CA LYS A 109 0.81 -6.65 -3.60
C LYS A 109 -0.43 -5.86 -3.14
N THR A 110 -0.27 -4.81 -2.34
CA THR A 110 -1.37 -3.91 -1.93
C THR A 110 -1.49 -2.65 -2.79
N VAL A 111 -0.54 -2.39 -3.67
CA VAL A 111 -0.49 -1.18 -4.49
C VAL A 111 -1.38 -1.33 -5.71
N ASN A 112 -2.45 -0.56 -5.77
CA ASN A 112 -3.32 -0.55 -6.94
C ASN A 112 -2.67 0.18 -8.12
N ARG A 113 -2.98 -0.27 -9.33
CA ARG A 113 -2.59 0.45 -10.55
C ARG A 113 -3.23 1.86 -10.51
N PRO A 114 -2.44 2.93 -10.72
CA PRO A 114 -3.01 4.26 -10.81
C PRO A 114 -3.97 4.35 -11.98
N ALA A 115 -5.09 5.04 -11.76
CA ALA A 115 -6.04 5.30 -12.83
C ALA A 115 -5.34 6.07 -13.97
N ARG A 116 -5.54 5.62 -15.19
CA ARG A 116 -5.04 6.35 -16.37
C ARG A 116 -5.68 7.74 -16.39
N PRO A 117 -4.91 8.81 -16.54
CA PRO A 117 -5.48 10.15 -16.72
C PRO A 117 -6.47 10.11 -17.89
N LYS A 118 -7.72 10.54 -17.65
CA LYS A 118 -8.80 10.45 -18.66
C LYS A 118 -8.62 11.37 -19.87
N ASN A 119 -7.62 12.25 -19.88
CA ASN A 119 -7.43 13.27 -20.92
C ASN A 119 -5.95 13.43 -21.29
N ASN A 120 -5.44 12.56 -22.16
CA ASN A 120 -4.30 12.89 -22.99
C ASN A 120 -4.66 12.60 -24.44
N PRO A 121 -5.15 13.61 -25.24
CA PRO A 121 -5.56 13.42 -26.64
C PRO A 121 -4.41 13.01 -27.56
N ASN A 122 -3.15 13.06 -27.09
CA ASN A 122 -1.96 12.77 -27.90
C ASN A 122 -1.31 11.40 -27.62
N GLN A 123 -1.92 10.54 -26.80
CA GLN A 123 -1.41 9.21 -26.59
C GLN A 123 -2.10 8.25 -27.56
N LYS A 124 -1.53 8.13 -28.80
CA LYS A 124 -1.85 7.02 -29.70
C LYS A 124 -1.68 5.71 -28.94
N GLU A 125 -2.72 4.89 -28.94
CA GLU A 125 -2.67 3.51 -28.48
C GLU A 125 -1.49 2.82 -29.17
N GLY A 126 -0.43 2.59 -28.41
CA GLY A 126 0.63 1.70 -28.82
C GLY A 126 0.06 0.28 -28.81
N THR A 127 -0.29 -0.20 -29.97
CA THR A 127 -0.54 -1.62 -30.24
C THR A 127 0.58 -2.44 -29.59
N PRO A 128 0.29 -3.50 -28.81
CA PRO A 128 1.33 -4.40 -28.37
C PRO A 128 1.98 -5.00 -29.62
N SER A 129 3.24 -4.64 -29.89
CA SER A 129 4.00 -5.28 -30.93
C SER A 129 4.26 -6.71 -30.49
N ASN A 130 3.49 -7.65 -31.03
CA ASN A 130 3.86 -9.05 -31.14
C ASN A 130 5.14 -9.11 -32.02
N ALA A 131 6.28 -9.09 -31.41
CA ALA A 131 7.50 -9.54 -32.04
C ALA A 131 7.55 -11.06 -31.87
N GLY A 132 6.85 -11.77 -32.72
CA GLY A 132 7.18 -13.13 -33.10
C GLY A 132 8.09 -13.03 -34.33
N GLU A 133 9.26 -13.59 -34.25
CA GLU A 133 10.05 -14.43 -35.13
C GLU A 133 11.48 -14.48 -34.63
#